data_9f65e442e194320f8654fd5260ddc169
#
_entry.id   9f65e442e194320f8654fd5260ddc169
#
_cell.length_a   1.000
_cell.length_b   1.000
_cell.length_c   1.000
_cell.angle_alpha   90.00
_cell.angle_beta   90.00
_cell.angle_gamma   90.00
#
_symmetry.space_group_name_H-M   'P 1'
#
loop_
_entity.id
_entity.type
_entity.pdbx_description
1 polymer ?
#
loop_
_entity_poly.entity_id
_entity_poly.type
_entity_poly.pdbx_seq_one_letter_code
_entity_poly.pdbx_strand_id
1 'polypeptide(L)'
;MADSSASVPRGAGRNKRPWTTHEDAKLIDALMDLHVSGKYSGADNGFKPGYLKAVQQLLEVSLPNSGLKAEPHIKSRMKTLKANFSIVYDMLVGTNTSGFGFRWDSETCCIDAEDQVWNEYIKVYHFYYCLMTIITSLKNTNARN
;
A
#
# COMPACT_ATOMS: atom_id res chain seq x y z
N MET A 1 31.51 23.67 33.15
CA MET A 1 30.83 24.29 31.99
C MET A 1 30.28 23.16 31.15
N ALA A 2 28.98 22.97 31.21
CA ALA A 2 28.31 21.91 30.51
C ALA A 2 28.11 22.36 29.06
N ASP A 3 28.75 21.70 28.15
CA ASP A 3 28.47 21.80 26.72
C ASP A 3 27.20 21.01 26.42
N SER A 4 26.10 21.71 26.42
CA SER A 4 24.83 21.12 26.01
C SER A 4 24.74 21.18 24.48
N SER A 5 25.37 20.23 23.82
CA SER A 5 25.05 19.96 22.44
C SER A 5 23.65 19.35 22.40
N ALA A 6 22.66 20.20 22.32
CA ALA A 6 21.31 19.80 22.04
C ALA A 6 21.31 19.15 20.65
N SER A 7 21.34 17.84 20.60
CA SER A 7 21.03 17.10 19.40
C SER A 7 19.60 17.44 18.98
N VAL A 8 19.49 18.19 17.89
CA VAL A 8 18.21 18.41 17.24
C VAL A 8 17.56 17.04 16.99
N PRO A 9 16.40 16.74 17.54
CA PRO A 9 15.74 15.50 17.27
C PRO A 9 15.49 15.42 15.76
N ARG A 10 16.14 14.50 15.08
CA ARG A 10 15.79 14.13 13.72
C ARG A 10 14.30 13.92 13.73
N GLY A 11 13.58 14.69 12.92
CA GLY A 11 12.14 14.67 12.87
C GLY A 11 11.64 13.23 12.95
N ALA A 12 10.86 12.94 13.96
CA ALA A 12 10.33 11.62 14.22
C ALA A 12 9.73 11.12 12.93
N GLY A 13 10.35 10.12 12.31
CA GLY A 13 9.78 9.44 11.17
C GLY A 13 8.34 9.17 11.56
N ARG A 14 7.38 9.71 10.80
CA ARG A 14 5.95 9.58 11.10
C ARG A 14 5.73 8.13 11.50
N ASN A 15 5.51 7.88 12.79
CA ASN A 15 5.21 6.56 13.29
C ASN A 15 3.96 6.08 12.57
N LYS A 16 4.16 5.33 11.50
CA LYS A 16 3.04 4.73 10.78
C LYS A 16 2.36 3.79 11.75
N ARG A 17 1.12 4.07 12.09
CA ARG A 17 0.33 3.17 12.89
C ARG A 17 0.30 1.79 12.22
N PRO A 18 0.73 0.72 12.90
CA PRO A 18 0.62 -0.61 12.35
C PRO A 18 -0.86 -1.02 12.25
N TRP A 19 -1.22 -1.68 11.17
CA TRP A 19 -2.54 -2.27 10.99
C TRP A 19 -2.49 -3.75 11.32
N THR A 20 -3.45 -4.22 12.09
CA THR A 20 -3.60 -5.65 12.34
C THR A 20 -4.36 -6.33 11.20
N THR A 21 -4.21 -7.65 11.08
CA THR A 21 -4.97 -8.44 10.10
C THR A 21 -6.48 -8.29 10.31
N HIS A 22 -6.92 -8.21 11.54
CA HIS A 22 -8.33 -7.99 11.87
C HIS A 22 -8.83 -6.62 11.41
N GLU A 23 -8.05 -5.57 11.60
CA GLU A 23 -8.37 -4.22 11.13
C GLU A 23 -8.43 -4.16 9.60
N ASP A 24 -7.50 -4.81 8.92
CA ASP A 24 -7.52 -4.91 7.46
C ASP A 24 -8.77 -5.63 6.94
N ALA A 25 -9.16 -6.73 7.58
CA ALA A 25 -10.37 -7.45 7.22
C ALA A 25 -11.62 -6.57 7.39
N LYS A 26 -11.73 -5.81 8.47
CA LYS A 26 -12.83 -4.86 8.68
C LYS A 26 -12.84 -3.70 7.71
N LEU A 27 -11.66 -3.22 7.32
CA LEU A 27 -11.55 -2.21 6.27
C LEU A 27 -12.09 -2.74 4.93
N ILE A 28 -11.72 -3.95 4.56
CA ILE A 28 -12.20 -4.58 3.32
C ILE A 28 -13.71 -4.78 3.38
N ASP A 29 -14.26 -5.27 4.49
CA ASP A 29 -15.70 -5.41 4.68
C ASP A 29 -16.43 -4.07 4.50
N ALA A 30 -15.92 -3.00 5.08
CA ALA A 30 -16.48 -1.67 4.95
C ALA A 30 -16.45 -1.17 3.48
N LEU A 31 -15.37 -1.41 2.78
CA LEU A 31 -15.25 -1.06 1.36
C LEU A 31 -16.23 -1.86 0.48
N MET A 32 -16.42 -3.13 0.77
CA MET A 32 -17.39 -3.98 0.08
C MET A 32 -18.82 -3.49 0.33
N ASP A 33 -19.14 -3.12 1.55
CA ASP A 33 -20.45 -2.55 1.90
C ASP A 33 -20.73 -1.25 1.12
N LEU A 34 -19.75 -0.36 1.03
CA LEU A 34 -19.86 0.85 0.22
C LEU A 34 -20.02 0.54 -1.27
N HIS A 35 -19.30 -0.43 -1.78
CA HIS A 35 -19.42 -0.85 -3.18
C HIS A 35 -20.82 -1.37 -3.49
N VAL A 36 -21.34 -2.25 -2.65
CA VAL A 36 -22.70 -2.82 -2.81
C VAL A 36 -23.77 -1.75 -2.69
N SER A 37 -23.60 -0.76 -1.80
CA SER A 37 -24.57 0.33 -1.62
C SER A 37 -24.68 1.24 -2.84
N GLY A 38 -23.64 1.33 -3.66
CA GLY A 38 -23.58 2.18 -4.84
C GLY A 38 -23.53 3.69 -4.55
N LYS A 39 -23.63 4.12 -3.31
CA LYS A 39 -23.66 5.55 -2.91
C LYS A 39 -22.43 6.33 -3.34
N TYR A 40 -21.27 5.70 -3.30
CA TYR A 40 -19.99 6.33 -3.61
C TYR A 40 -19.35 5.80 -4.89
N SER A 41 -20.13 5.18 -5.78
CA SER A 41 -19.63 4.69 -7.07
C SER A 41 -19.19 5.82 -7.96
N GLY A 42 -17.92 5.83 -8.34
CA GLY A 42 -17.33 6.77 -9.29
C GLY A 42 -17.38 6.27 -10.73
N ALA A 43 -17.02 7.14 -11.68
CA ALA A 43 -17.10 6.84 -13.12
C ALA A 43 -16.11 5.75 -13.56
N ASP A 44 -14.96 5.61 -12.90
CA ASP A 44 -13.87 4.70 -13.29
C ASP A 44 -13.67 3.54 -12.29
N ASN A 45 -14.75 2.94 -11.82
CA ASN A 45 -14.74 1.89 -10.79
C ASN A 45 -14.08 2.29 -9.46
N GLY A 46 -13.85 3.58 -9.28
CA GLY A 46 -13.36 4.15 -8.04
C GLY A 46 -14.48 4.66 -7.14
N PHE A 47 -14.11 5.12 -5.97
CA PHE A 47 -15.04 5.76 -5.05
C PHE A 47 -15.08 7.28 -5.26
N LYS A 48 -16.27 7.87 -5.14
CA LYS A 48 -16.44 9.32 -5.13
C LYS A 48 -15.81 9.97 -3.91
N PRO A 49 -15.47 11.28 -3.97
CA PRO A 49 -15.03 12.03 -2.81
C PRO A 49 -15.97 11.87 -1.61
N GLY A 50 -15.41 11.79 -0.41
CA GLY A 50 -16.16 11.58 0.82
C GLY A 50 -16.27 10.13 1.28
N TYR A 51 -15.88 9.17 0.46
CA TYR A 51 -15.94 7.75 0.82
C TYR A 51 -15.08 7.40 2.05
N LEU A 52 -13.95 8.06 2.24
CA LEU A 52 -13.06 7.82 3.39
C LEU A 52 -13.76 8.10 4.72
N LYS A 53 -14.58 9.13 4.77
CA LYS A 53 -15.35 9.46 5.96
C LYS A 53 -16.47 8.45 6.22
N ALA A 54 -17.10 7.95 5.15
CA ALA A 54 -18.08 6.88 5.26
C ALA A 54 -17.43 5.58 5.76
N VAL A 55 -16.24 5.23 5.26
CA VAL A 55 -15.46 4.10 5.76
C VAL A 55 -15.11 4.27 7.24
N GLN A 56 -14.69 5.46 7.65
CA GLN A 56 -14.43 5.77 9.06
C GLN A 56 -15.65 5.47 9.93
N GLN A 57 -16.82 5.91 9.53
CA GLN A 57 -18.06 5.67 10.27
C GLN A 57 -18.38 4.18 10.39
N LEU A 58 -18.19 3.41 9.32
CA LEU A 58 -18.37 1.96 9.36
C LEU A 58 -17.35 1.28 10.28
N LEU A 59 -16.11 1.72 10.28
CA LEU A 59 -15.07 1.20 11.17
C LEU A 59 -15.29 1.59 12.63
N GLU A 60 -15.87 2.73 12.93
CA GLU A 60 -16.23 3.11 14.29
C GLU A 60 -17.26 2.15 14.90
N VAL A 61 -18.14 1.60 14.08
CA VAL A 61 -19.11 0.59 14.51
C VAL A 61 -18.47 -0.78 14.70
N SER A 62 -17.65 -1.24 13.74
CA SER A 62 -17.05 -2.56 13.75
C SER A 62 -15.80 -2.67 14.63
N LEU A 63 -15.09 -1.57 14.81
CA LEU A 63 -13.86 -1.47 15.59
C LEU A 63 -13.95 -0.30 16.57
N PRO A 64 -14.83 -0.38 17.58
CA PRO A 64 -14.94 0.67 18.58
C PRO A 64 -13.59 0.85 19.30
N ASN A 65 -13.21 2.08 19.58
CA ASN A 65 -11.96 2.46 20.24
C ASN A 65 -10.67 2.23 19.43
N SER A 66 -10.76 1.91 18.13
CA SER A 66 -9.57 1.76 17.29
C SER A 66 -8.84 3.08 17.02
N GLY A 67 -9.55 4.19 17.06
CA GLY A 67 -9.00 5.50 16.76
C GLY A 67 -8.65 5.72 15.30
N LEU A 68 -9.15 4.87 14.40
CA LEU A 68 -8.90 4.96 12.96
C LEU A 68 -9.69 6.11 12.35
N LYS A 69 -8.98 7.08 11.78
CA LYS A 69 -9.57 8.26 11.12
C LYS A 69 -9.42 8.16 9.61
N ALA A 70 -10.34 8.80 8.89
CA ALA A 70 -10.30 8.92 7.43
C ALA A 70 -8.93 9.41 6.95
N GLU A 71 -8.42 10.46 7.56
CA GLU A 71 -7.07 10.97 7.38
C GLU A 71 -6.37 11.05 8.75
N PRO A 72 -5.15 10.58 8.87
CA PRO A 72 -4.29 10.00 7.83
C PRO A 72 -4.41 8.48 7.67
N HIS A 73 -5.09 7.78 8.60
CA HIS A 73 -4.96 6.33 8.75
C HIS A 73 -5.53 5.55 7.56
N ILE A 74 -6.82 5.72 7.27
CA ILE A 74 -7.52 4.98 6.21
C ILE A 74 -6.95 5.33 4.84
N LYS A 75 -6.76 6.61 4.57
CA LYS A 75 -6.18 7.09 3.31
C LYS A 75 -4.80 6.50 3.04
N SER A 76 -3.93 6.49 4.04
CA SER A 76 -2.59 5.90 3.92
C SER A 76 -2.65 4.39 3.71
N ARG A 77 -3.54 3.70 4.41
CA ARG A 77 -3.71 2.25 4.24
C ARG A 77 -4.26 1.90 2.87
N MET A 78 -5.22 2.64 2.37
CA MET A 78 -5.76 2.48 1.02
C MET A 78 -4.67 2.61 -0.05
N LYS A 79 -3.76 3.56 0.11
CA LYS A 79 -2.62 3.72 -0.79
C LYS A 79 -1.71 2.50 -0.78
N THR A 80 -1.43 1.95 0.40
CA THR A 80 -0.63 0.73 0.54
C THR A 80 -1.33 -0.48 -0.08
N LEU A 81 -2.61 -0.67 0.19
CA LEU A 81 -3.38 -1.78 -0.38
C LEU A 81 -3.46 -1.72 -1.91
N LYS A 82 -3.67 -0.54 -2.46
CA LYS A 82 -3.67 -0.35 -3.92
C LYS A 82 -2.31 -0.67 -4.55
N ALA A 83 -1.22 -0.24 -3.92
CA ALA A 83 0.13 -0.53 -4.41
C ALA A 83 0.41 -2.04 -4.37
N ASN A 84 0.07 -2.72 -3.28
CA ASN A 84 0.25 -4.16 -3.14
C ASN A 84 -0.63 -4.94 -4.13
N PHE A 85 -1.88 -4.53 -4.30
CA PHE A 85 -2.78 -5.13 -5.28
C PHE A 85 -2.25 -4.98 -6.71
N SER A 86 -1.72 -3.82 -7.06
CA SER A 86 -1.14 -3.58 -8.39
C SER A 86 0.01 -4.54 -8.67
N ILE A 87 0.89 -4.78 -7.70
CA ILE A 87 2.00 -5.74 -7.84
C ILE A 87 1.47 -7.15 -8.09
N VAL A 88 0.52 -7.61 -7.30
CA VAL A 88 -0.09 -8.94 -7.44
C VAL A 88 -0.82 -9.07 -8.77
N TYR A 89 -1.56 -8.05 -9.17
CA TYR A 89 -2.26 -8.02 -10.44
C TYR A 89 -1.29 -8.11 -11.62
N ASP A 90 -0.20 -7.36 -11.59
CA ASP A 90 0.82 -7.40 -12.64
C ASP A 90 1.50 -8.78 -12.74
N MET A 91 1.74 -9.44 -11.62
CA MET A 91 2.25 -10.81 -11.60
C MET A 91 1.31 -11.80 -12.29
N LEU A 92 0.01 -11.69 -12.03
CA LEU A 92 -0.99 -12.65 -12.51
C LEU A 92 -1.45 -12.38 -13.95
N VAL A 93 -1.55 -11.13 -14.35
CA VAL A 93 -2.22 -10.70 -15.57
C VAL A 93 -1.35 -9.78 -16.45
N GLY A 94 -0.32 -9.18 -15.86
CA GLY A 94 0.48 -8.14 -16.51
C GLY A 94 1.25 -8.63 -17.74
N THR A 95 1.27 -7.82 -18.79
CA THR A 95 1.98 -8.08 -20.04
C THR A 95 3.50 -7.92 -19.91
N ASN A 96 3.96 -7.08 -18.99
CA ASN A 96 5.38 -6.77 -18.81
C ASN A 96 6.14 -7.81 -17.99
N THR A 97 5.45 -8.51 -17.10
CA THR A 97 5.99 -9.63 -16.32
C THR A 97 5.62 -10.97 -16.95
N SER A 98 5.01 -10.91 -18.14
CA SER A 98 4.47 -12.07 -18.82
C SER A 98 3.80 -13.02 -17.84
N GLY A 99 2.57 -12.86 -17.47
CA GLY A 99 1.80 -13.71 -16.52
C GLY A 99 2.08 -15.22 -16.60
N PHE A 100 3.20 -15.56 -17.21
CA PHE A 100 3.74 -16.90 -17.38
C PHE A 100 4.40 -17.37 -16.11
N GLY A 101 3.72 -18.27 -15.42
CA GLY A 101 4.28 -19.00 -14.31
C GLY A 101 3.81 -18.58 -12.95
N PHE A 102 3.18 -17.43 -12.78
CA PHE A 102 2.54 -17.04 -11.54
C PHE A 102 1.08 -17.52 -11.48
N ARG A 103 0.71 -18.15 -10.38
CA ARG A 103 -0.65 -18.64 -10.12
C ARG A 103 -1.14 -18.15 -8.78
N TRP A 104 -2.44 -17.94 -8.68
CA TRP A 104 -3.08 -17.65 -7.42
C TRP A 104 -3.48 -18.97 -6.75
N ASP A 105 -2.98 -19.19 -5.55
CA ASP A 105 -3.42 -20.28 -4.69
C ASP A 105 -4.50 -19.77 -3.73
N SER A 106 -5.73 -20.25 -3.94
CA SER A 106 -6.88 -19.84 -3.13
C SER A 106 -6.89 -20.45 -1.73
N GLU A 107 -6.18 -21.53 -1.51
CA GLU A 107 -6.10 -22.17 -0.19
C GLU A 107 -5.19 -21.38 0.75
N THR A 108 -4.02 -21.01 0.27
CA THR A 108 -3.05 -20.23 1.05
C THR A 108 -3.23 -18.72 0.90
N CYS A 109 -4.06 -18.27 -0.04
CA CYS A 109 -4.21 -16.86 -0.42
C CYS A 109 -2.88 -16.19 -0.78
N CYS A 110 -2.03 -16.93 -1.47
CA CYS A 110 -0.70 -16.50 -1.90
C CYS A 110 -0.48 -16.69 -3.39
N ILE A 111 0.52 -16.00 -3.92
CA ILE A 111 1.02 -16.27 -5.27
C ILE A 111 1.99 -17.44 -5.20
N ASP A 112 1.77 -18.40 -6.07
CA ASP A 112 2.62 -19.56 -6.25
C ASP A 112 3.29 -19.53 -7.63
N ALA A 113 4.55 -19.96 -7.69
CA ALA A 113 5.30 -20.11 -8.92
C ALA A 113 6.49 -21.06 -8.72
N GLU A 114 7.01 -21.58 -9.82
CA GLU A 114 8.25 -22.34 -9.80
C GLU A 114 9.45 -21.44 -9.43
N ASP A 115 10.47 -22.03 -8.81
CA ASP A 115 11.66 -21.31 -8.34
C ASP A 115 12.34 -20.52 -9.46
N GLN A 116 12.37 -21.05 -10.68
CA GLN A 116 12.95 -20.34 -11.83
C GLN A 116 12.19 -19.05 -12.16
N VAL A 117 10.87 -19.07 -12.10
CA VAL A 117 10.00 -17.90 -12.33
C VAL A 117 10.26 -16.84 -11.28
N TRP A 118 10.34 -17.23 -10.01
CA TRP A 118 10.69 -16.34 -8.92
C TRP A 118 12.07 -15.71 -9.09
N ASN A 119 13.07 -16.51 -9.45
CA ASN A 119 14.44 -16.04 -9.63
C ASN A 119 14.55 -15.03 -10.77
N GLU A 120 13.88 -15.23 -11.88
CA GLU A 120 13.84 -14.28 -12.99
C GLU A 120 13.12 -12.98 -12.60
N TYR A 121 12.01 -13.08 -11.92
CA TYR A 121 11.27 -11.91 -11.43
C TYR A 121 12.10 -11.06 -10.47
N ILE A 122 12.76 -11.69 -9.51
CA ILE A 122 13.60 -10.99 -8.52
C ILE A 122 14.78 -10.29 -9.20
N LYS A 123 15.41 -10.90 -10.22
CA LYS A 123 16.50 -10.27 -10.98
C LYS A 123 16.04 -8.98 -11.67
N VAL A 124 14.90 -9.00 -12.34
CA VAL A 124 14.34 -7.83 -13.02
C VAL A 124 13.96 -6.75 -11.99
N TYR A 125 13.35 -7.14 -10.91
CA TYR A 125 12.92 -6.20 -9.85
C TYR A 125 14.12 -5.56 -9.16
N HIS A 126 15.17 -6.33 -8.88
CA HIS A 126 16.41 -5.83 -8.30
C HIS A 126 17.11 -4.83 -9.23
N PHE A 127 17.19 -5.14 -10.50
CA PHE A 127 17.73 -4.24 -11.51
C PHE A 127 16.95 -2.91 -11.57
N TYR A 128 15.64 -2.98 -11.56
CA TYR A 128 14.76 -1.80 -11.57
C TYR A 128 14.94 -0.95 -10.33
N TYR A 129 15.07 -1.58 -9.17
CA TYR A 129 15.33 -0.89 -7.91
C TYR A 129 16.68 -0.18 -7.90
N CYS A 130 17.73 -0.83 -8.37
CA CYS A 130 19.05 -0.22 -8.52
C CYS A 130 19.03 0.98 -9.47
N LEU A 131 18.37 0.84 -10.62
CA LEU A 131 18.23 1.92 -11.60
C LEU A 131 17.49 3.13 -11.01
N MET A 132 16.40 2.91 -10.31
CA MET A 132 15.62 3.98 -9.65
C MET A 132 16.44 4.69 -8.57
N THR A 133 17.26 3.97 -7.82
CA THR A 133 18.15 4.53 -6.81
C THR A 133 19.20 5.44 -7.44
N ILE A 134 19.80 5.05 -8.55
CA ILE A 134 20.77 5.84 -9.32
C ILE A 134 20.13 7.13 -9.84
N ILE A 135 18.94 7.03 -10.45
CA ILE A 135 18.22 8.19 -11.00
C ILE A 135 17.87 9.20 -9.89
N THR A 136 17.43 8.72 -8.74
CA THR A 136 17.11 9.58 -7.59
C THR A 136 18.36 10.29 -7.06
N SER A 137 19.49 9.59 -7.00
CA SER A 137 20.77 10.17 -6.59
C SER A 137 21.23 11.27 -7.53
N LEU A 138 21.13 11.05 -8.85
CA LEU A 138 21.50 12.04 -9.86
C LEU A 138 20.61 13.30 -9.80
N LYS A 139 19.32 13.15 -9.58
CA LYS A 139 18.40 14.28 -9.41
C LYS A 139 18.75 15.12 -8.20
N ASN A 140 19.11 14.50 -7.08
CA ASN A 140 19.50 15.21 -5.87
C ASN A 140 20.84 15.95 -6.00
N THR A 141 21.74 15.48 -6.85
CA THR A 141 23.02 16.15 -7.13
C THR A 141 22.81 17.40 -7.97
N ASN A 142 21.91 17.35 -8.96
CA ASN A 142 21.59 18.50 -9.80
C ASN A 142 20.76 19.58 -9.09
N ALA A 143 20.08 19.26 -8.02
CA ALA A 143 19.30 20.22 -7.24
C ALA A 143 20.16 21.06 -6.27
N ARG A 144 21.46 20.76 -6.14
CA ARG A 144 22.40 21.47 -5.26
C ARG A 144 23.37 22.42 -5.98
N ASN A 145 23.27 22.51 -7.31
CA ASN A 145 23.94 23.49 -8.14
C ASN A 145 22.91 24.52 -8.62
#